data_d27593b5cb51136b01b1c106eb5e4687
#
_entry.id   d27593b5cb51136b01b1c106eb5e4687
#
_cell.length_a   1.000
_cell.length_b   1.000
_cell.length_c   1.000
_cell.angle_alpha   90.00
_cell.angle_beta   90.00
_cell.angle_gamma   90.00
#
_symmetry.space_group_name_H-M   'P 1'
#
loop_
_entity.id
_entity.type
_entity.pdbx_description
1 polymer ?
#
loop_
_entity_poly.entity_id
_entity_poly.type
_entity_poly.pdbx_seq_one_letter_code
_entity_poly.pdbx_strand_id
1 'polypeptide(L)'
;MQRALLLLLLALFASSAQATTPQINVGLLFDHLAPAHSNLLKRIRNTGGVTAYLRVEVTEMHFDADGKVVETPVDTVALVRNAPGAHGVIASPSRLIIAANGQQATRLVYRGDRDEERYYRLRFIPVVPSAEEFSLSDAQVQEITGLTSAVRVFTGYGTILFVAPRNTRYDTRVQDGHVHNGGNATVVLDNLRYCERSSPDACTPGIIVHVRPGRTYALQADDSRFARYDLREGDDRRSIDSRR
;
A
#
# COMPACT_ATOMS: atom_id res chain seq x y z
N MET A 1 41.65 -40.80 0.82
CA MET A 1 41.49 -39.91 -0.32
C MET A 1 40.14 -40.11 -1.04
N GLN A 2 39.68 -41.32 -1.32
CA GLN A 2 38.40 -41.58 -2.02
C GLN A 2 37.15 -41.07 -1.30
N ARG A 3 37.08 -41.11 0.05
CA ARG A 3 35.95 -40.60 0.84
C ARG A 3 35.84 -39.06 0.85
N ALA A 4 36.97 -38.35 0.75
CA ALA A 4 36.97 -36.87 0.67
C ALA A 4 36.53 -36.38 -0.71
N LEU A 5 36.83 -37.13 -1.78
CA LEU A 5 36.40 -36.82 -3.13
C LEU A 5 34.87 -36.98 -3.30
N LEU A 6 34.29 -38.02 -2.63
CA LEU A 6 32.83 -38.25 -2.66
C LEU A 6 32.05 -37.16 -1.95
N LEU A 7 32.56 -36.61 -0.83
CA LEU A 7 31.95 -35.51 -0.10
C LEU A 7 32.03 -34.18 -0.88
N LEU A 8 33.11 -33.98 -1.64
CA LEU A 8 33.27 -32.80 -2.49
C LEU A 8 32.30 -32.81 -3.68
N LEU A 9 32.03 -33.98 -4.25
CA LEU A 9 31.05 -34.15 -5.34
C LEU A 9 29.58 -33.96 -4.85
N LEU A 10 29.25 -34.34 -3.62
CA LEU A 10 27.90 -34.11 -3.06
C LEU A 10 27.62 -32.64 -2.79
N ALA A 11 28.63 -31.82 -2.47
CA ALA A 11 28.48 -30.40 -2.22
C ALA A 11 28.20 -29.57 -3.51
N LEU A 12 28.54 -30.10 -4.68
CA LEU A 12 28.33 -29.44 -5.97
C LEU A 12 26.87 -29.54 -6.49
N PHE A 13 26.03 -30.39 -5.88
CA PHE A 13 24.61 -30.57 -6.24
C PHE A 13 23.66 -29.82 -5.31
N ALA A 14 24.13 -28.91 -4.46
CA ALA A 14 23.26 -27.96 -3.75
C ALA A 14 22.69 -26.97 -4.77
N SER A 15 21.77 -27.45 -5.63
CA SER A 15 20.97 -26.62 -6.49
C SER A 15 20.22 -25.65 -5.60
N SER A 16 20.51 -24.37 -5.72
CA SER A 16 19.74 -23.31 -5.09
C SER A 16 18.29 -23.46 -5.59
N ALA A 17 17.40 -23.95 -4.72
CA ALA A 17 15.95 -23.96 -4.97
C ALA A 17 15.51 -22.51 -5.13
N GLN A 18 15.45 -22.04 -6.38
CA GLN A 18 14.92 -20.71 -6.68
C GLN A 18 13.43 -20.74 -6.40
N ALA A 19 12.94 -19.72 -5.69
CA ALA A 19 11.53 -19.56 -5.43
C ALA A 19 10.78 -19.56 -6.77
N THR A 20 9.91 -20.55 -6.97
CA THR A 20 9.09 -20.71 -8.17
C THR A 20 7.86 -19.83 -8.18
N THR A 21 7.73 -18.94 -7.20
CA THR A 21 6.60 -18.01 -7.03
C THR A 21 7.02 -16.56 -7.31
N PRO A 22 6.14 -15.74 -7.90
CA PRO A 22 6.40 -14.32 -8.06
C PRO A 22 6.45 -13.63 -6.69
N GLN A 23 7.34 -12.67 -6.53
CA GLN A 23 7.47 -11.85 -5.33
C GLN A 23 7.20 -10.39 -5.69
N ILE A 24 6.08 -9.87 -5.20
CA ILE A 24 5.61 -8.54 -5.57
C ILE A 24 6.02 -7.52 -4.51
N ASN A 25 6.51 -6.37 -4.98
CA ASN A 25 6.74 -5.19 -4.17
C ASN A 25 5.92 -4.03 -4.76
N VAL A 26 5.01 -3.50 -3.97
CA VAL A 26 4.10 -2.40 -4.36
C VAL A 26 4.59 -1.03 -3.90
N GLY A 27 5.78 -0.94 -3.31
CA GLY A 27 6.33 0.28 -2.74
C GLY A 27 5.59 0.73 -1.48
N LEU A 28 5.20 2.01 -1.43
CA LEU A 28 4.47 2.56 -0.29
C LEU A 28 3.10 1.90 -0.12
N LEU A 29 2.71 1.65 1.12
CA LEU A 29 1.39 1.11 1.45
C LEU A 29 0.32 2.21 1.56
N PHE A 30 0.74 3.46 1.68
CA PHE A 30 -0.12 4.63 1.78
C PHE A 30 0.33 5.66 0.75
N ASP A 31 -0.55 5.95 -0.20
CA ASP A 31 -0.34 6.94 -1.24
C ASP A 31 -1.30 8.12 -1.02
N HIS A 32 -0.88 9.33 -1.38
CA HIS A 32 -1.70 10.54 -1.24
C HIS A 32 -1.81 11.22 -2.61
N LEU A 33 -3.04 11.44 -3.05
CA LEU A 33 -3.34 12.21 -4.25
C LEU A 33 -3.68 13.65 -3.86
N ALA A 34 -2.70 14.53 -4.05
CA ALA A 34 -2.82 15.96 -3.72
C ALA A 34 -3.95 16.64 -4.50
N PRO A 35 -4.49 17.78 -4.02
CA PRO A 35 -5.62 18.48 -4.66
C PRO A 35 -5.38 18.85 -6.12
N ALA A 36 -4.14 19.22 -6.46
CA ALA A 36 -3.74 19.64 -7.81
C ALA A 36 -3.66 18.48 -8.82
N HIS A 37 -3.66 17.25 -8.38
CA HIS A 37 -3.47 16.07 -9.24
C HIS A 37 -4.74 15.23 -9.34
N SER A 38 -5.05 14.77 -10.55
CA SER A 38 -6.15 13.83 -10.79
C SER A 38 -5.69 12.37 -10.93
N ASN A 39 -4.39 12.13 -10.92
CA ASN A 39 -3.84 10.80 -11.08
C ASN A 39 -2.50 10.61 -10.38
N LEU A 40 -2.18 9.35 -10.12
CA LEU A 40 -0.94 8.88 -9.52
C LEU A 40 -0.44 7.66 -10.31
N LEU A 41 0.87 7.55 -10.52
CA LEU A 41 1.49 6.38 -11.12
C LEU A 41 2.00 5.43 -10.01
N LYS A 42 1.37 4.28 -9.87
CA LYS A 42 1.77 3.24 -8.93
C LYS A 42 2.68 2.23 -9.62
N ARG A 43 3.92 2.13 -9.17
CA ARG A 43 4.90 1.17 -9.70
C ARG A 43 4.88 -0.11 -8.89
N ILE A 44 4.89 -1.24 -9.58
CA ILE A 44 4.92 -2.57 -8.98
C ILE A 44 6.13 -3.30 -9.53
N ARG A 45 6.96 -3.84 -8.66
CA ARG A 45 8.15 -4.61 -9.02
C ARG A 45 7.93 -6.09 -8.68
N ASN A 46 8.34 -6.96 -9.57
CA ASN A 46 8.47 -8.38 -9.31
C ASN A 46 9.94 -8.69 -8.99
N THR A 47 10.22 -9.08 -7.76
CA THR A 47 11.57 -9.48 -7.32
C THR A 47 11.77 -10.99 -7.35
N GLY A 48 10.74 -11.74 -7.74
CA GLY A 48 10.79 -13.20 -7.89
C GLY A 48 11.39 -13.63 -9.23
N GLY A 49 11.74 -14.91 -9.32
CA GLY A 49 12.38 -15.53 -10.46
C GLY A 49 11.44 -15.93 -11.62
N VAL A 50 10.12 -15.74 -11.47
CA VAL A 50 9.11 -16.10 -12.48
C VAL A 50 8.20 -14.90 -12.79
N THR A 51 7.58 -14.91 -13.96
CA THR A 51 6.63 -13.87 -14.38
C THR A 51 5.44 -13.81 -13.41
N ALA A 52 5.06 -12.60 -13.00
CA ALA A 52 3.90 -12.32 -12.20
C ALA A 52 2.74 -11.84 -13.07
N TYR A 53 1.56 -12.41 -12.85
CA TYR A 53 0.29 -11.96 -13.42
C TYR A 53 -0.54 -11.36 -12.30
N LEU A 54 -0.88 -10.08 -12.39
CA LEU A 54 -1.56 -9.35 -11.33
C LEU A 54 -2.89 -8.80 -11.80
N ARG A 55 -3.90 -8.92 -10.94
CA ARG A 55 -5.13 -8.16 -11.02
C ARG A 55 -5.07 -7.01 -10.01
N VAL A 56 -5.44 -5.81 -10.45
CA VAL A 56 -5.56 -4.63 -9.60
C VAL A 56 -7.04 -4.36 -9.37
N GLU A 57 -7.46 -4.47 -8.12
CA GLU A 57 -8.83 -4.17 -7.69
C GLU A 57 -8.87 -2.90 -6.88
N VAL A 58 -9.95 -2.13 -7.02
CA VAL A 58 -10.17 -0.87 -6.31
C VAL A 58 -11.54 -0.89 -5.64
N THR A 59 -11.55 -0.62 -4.34
CA THR A 59 -12.78 -0.40 -3.57
C THR A 59 -12.71 0.94 -2.86
N GLU A 60 -13.84 1.63 -2.72
CA GLU A 60 -13.94 2.81 -1.87
C GLU A 60 -14.13 2.36 -0.41
N MET A 61 -13.44 3.02 0.51
CA MET A 61 -13.48 2.74 1.94
C MET A 61 -14.32 3.81 2.64
N HIS A 62 -15.38 3.40 3.29
CA HIS A 62 -16.18 4.25 4.17
C HIS A 62 -15.93 3.84 5.62
N PHE A 63 -16.08 4.80 6.52
CA PHE A 63 -15.91 4.55 7.95
C PHE A 63 -17.22 4.86 8.66
N ASP A 64 -17.77 3.88 9.36
CA ASP A 64 -18.94 4.09 10.20
C ASP A 64 -18.62 4.93 11.46
N ALA A 65 -19.63 5.16 12.29
CA ALA A 65 -19.49 5.95 13.53
C ALA A 65 -18.44 5.35 14.49
N ASP A 66 -18.34 4.03 14.52
CA ASP A 66 -17.39 3.28 15.38
C ASP A 66 -15.99 3.20 14.75
N GLY A 67 -15.84 3.72 13.52
CA GLY A 67 -14.57 3.71 12.79
C GLY A 67 -14.28 2.41 12.05
N LYS A 68 -15.25 1.48 11.98
CA LYS A 68 -15.14 0.25 11.21
C LYS A 68 -15.19 0.58 9.71
N VAL A 69 -14.37 -0.12 8.95
CA VAL A 69 -14.29 0.05 7.51
C VAL A 69 -15.36 -0.77 6.81
N VAL A 70 -16.10 -0.11 5.93
CA VAL A 70 -16.99 -0.73 4.94
C VAL A 70 -16.42 -0.42 3.57
N GLU A 71 -16.26 -1.45 2.74
CA GLU A 71 -15.73 -1.30 1.39
C GLU A 71 -16.82 -1.53 0.35
N THR A 72 -16.88 -0.63 -0.63
CA THR A 72 -17.82 -0.73 -1.76
C THR A 72 -17.03 -0.77 -3.08
N PRO A 73 -17.40 -1.65 -4.03
CA PRO A 73 -16.80 -1.64 -5.37
C PRO A 73 -17.00 -0.29 -6.05
N VAL A 74 -15.99 0.17 -6.78
CA VAL A 74 -16.10 1.37 -7.62
C VAL A 74 -16.85 1.02 -8.90
N ASP A 75 -17.90 1.78 -9.22
CA ASP A 75 -18.62 1.64 -10.49
C ASP A 75 -17.82 2.27 -11.64
N THR A 76 -16.92 1.49 -12.21
CA THR A 76 -16.06 1.93 -13.30
C THR A 76 -16.84 2.26 -14.58
N VAL A 77 -18.03 1.65 -14.79
CA VAL A 77 -18.89 1.93 -15.96
C VAL A 77 -19.48 3.33 -15.83
N ALA A 78 -20.03 3.67 -14.66
CA ALA A 78 -20.54 5.01 -14.38
C ALA A 78 -19.44 6.07 -14.50
N LEU A 79 -18.24 5.79 -14.01
CA LEU A 79 -17.08 6.70 -14.14
C LEU A 79 -16.65 6.95 -15.57
N VAL A 80 -16.60 5.90 -16.40
CA VAL A 80 -16.22 6.03 -17.82
C VAL A 80 -17.28 6.82 -18.59
N ARG A 81 -18.55 6.64 -18.26
CA ARG A 81 -19.68 7.36 -18.87
C ARG A 81 -19.87 8.78 -18.33
N ASN A 82 -19.07 9.22 -17.36
CA ASN A 82 -19.23 10.48 -16.64
C ASN A 82 -20.65 10.67 -16.08
N ALA A 83 -21.22 9.60 -15.52
CA ALA A 83 -22.57 9.66 -14.94
C ALA A 83 -22.62 10.70 -13.80
N PRO A 84 -23.72 11.47 -13.67
CA PRO A 84 -23.86 12.47 -12.62
C PRO A 84 -23.64 11.86 -11.22
N GLY A 85 -22.81 12.50 -10.39
CA GLY A 85 -22.51 12.03 -9.04
C GLY A 85 -21.53 10.83 -8.97
N ALA A 86 -21.13 10.26 -10.10
CA ALA A 86 -20.16 9.19 -10.10
C ALA A 86 -18.77 9.72 -9.66
N HIS A 87 -18.19 9.04 -8.69
CA HIS A 87 -16.82 9.31 -8.23
C HIS A 87 -16.07 8.00 -7.96
N GLY A 88 -14.75 8.04 -8.06
CA GLY A 88 -13.94 6.88 -7.77
C GLY A 88 -12.59 6.90 -8.44
N VAL A 89 -11.84 5.82 -8.22
CA VAL A 89 -10.50 5.60 -8.79
C VAL A 89 -10.54 4.47 -9.79
N ILE A 90 -10.00 4.72 -10.97
CA ILE A 90 -9.78 3.71 -12.02
C ILE A 90 -8.29 3.38 -12.06
N ALA A 91 -7.96 2.08 -11.97
CA ALA A 91 -6.61 1.58 -12.23
C ALA A 91 -6.47 1.21 -13.71
N SER A 92 -5.50 1.79 -14.41
CA SER A 92 -5.25 1.53 -15.83
C SER A 92 -3.75 1.37 -16.13
N PRO A 93 -3.33 0.20 -16.63
CA PRO A 93 -4.09 -1.04 -16.77
C PRO A 93 -4.46 -1.67 -15.42
N SER A 94 -5.56 -2.40 -15.35
CA SER A 94 -5.99 -3.17 -14.17
C SER A 94 -5.41 -4.60 -14.15
N ARG A 95 -4.71 -4.99 -15.20
CA ARG A 95 -3.99 -6.26 -15.31
C ARG A 95 -2.55 -5.98 -15.70
N LEU A 96 -1.62 -6.61 -14.99
CA LEU A 96 -0.18 -6.41 -15.20
C LEU A 96 0.49 -7.76 -15.40
N ILE A 97 1.37 -7.82 -16.40
CA ILE A 97 2.27 -8.95 -16.64
C ILE A 97 3.68 -8.43 -16.36
N ILE A 98 4.29 -8.90 -15.28
CA ILE A 98 5.58 -8.40 -14.83
C ILE A 98 6.60 -9.53 -14.92
N ALA A 99 7.53 -9.43 -15.85
CA ALA A 99 8.60 -10.42 -15.98
C ALA A 99 9.38 -10.60 -14.68
N ALA A 100 10.08 -11.71 -14.54
CA ALA A 100 11.02 -11.96 -13.45
C ALA A 100 11.98 -10.77 -13.31
N ASN A 101 12.19 -10.28 -12.09
CA ASN A 101 13.01 -9.11 -11.78
C ASN A 101 12.60 -7.81 -12.51
N GLY A 102 11.42 -7.79 -13.14
CA GLY A 102 10.88 -6.68 -13.90
C GLY A 102 10.05 -5.70 -13.07
N GLN A 103 9.58 -4.65 -13.74
CA GLN A 103 8.71 -3.63 -13.15
C GLN A 103 7.64 -3.21 -14.16
N GLN A 104 6.44 -2.96 -13.66
CA GLN A 104 5.32 -2.38 -14.40
C GLN A 104 4.68 -1.28 -13.56
N ALA A 105 3.79 -0.51 -14.19
CA ALA A 105 3.04 0.52 -13.48
C ALA A 105 1.57 0.50 -13.90
N THR A 106 0.71 0.83 -12.93
CA THR A 106 -0.68 1.20 -13.18
C THR A 106 -0.90 2.66 -12.83
N ARG A 107 -1.66 3.36 -13.66
CA ARG A 107 -2.09 4.73 -13.38
C ARG A 107 -3.41 4.66 -12.62
N LEU A 108 -3.44 5.28 -11.46
CA LEU A 108 -4.63 5.46 -10.63
C LEU A 108 -5.22 6.82 -11.00
N VAL A 109 -6.38 6.82 -11.65
CA VAL A 109 -7.06 8.04 -12.10
C VAL A 109 -8.30 8.25 -11.26
N TYR A 110 -8.33 9.33 -10.50
CA TYR A 110 -9.53 9.75 -9.77
C TYR A 110 -10.45 10.57 -10.68
N ARG A 111 -11.74 10.29 -10.61
CA ARG A 111 -12.81 11.04 -11.26
C ARG A 111 -13.91 11.36 -10.25
N GLY A 112 -14.60 12.45 -10.47
CA GLY A 112 -15.71 12.93 -9.63
C GLY A 112 -15.35 14.13 -8.78
N ASP A 113 -16.31 14.54 -7.94
CA ASP A 113 -16.18 15.70 -7.07
C ASP A 113 -15.22 15.41 -5.91
N ARG A 114 -14.54 16.47 -5.45
CA ARG A 114 -13.52 16.43 -4.39
C ARG A 114 -13.88 17.41 -3.26
N ASP A 115 -15.11 17.32 -2.77
CA ASP A 115 -15.61 18.17 -1.69
C ASP A 115 -15.14 17.68 -0.32
N GLU A 116 -14.90 16.40 -0.20
CA GLU A 116 -14.38 15.72 0.99
C GLU A 116 -13.20 14.80 0.65
N GLU A 117 -12.43 14.43 1.67
CA GLU A 117 -11.39 13.41 1.52
C GLU A 117 -12.01 12.03 1.34
N ARG A 118 -11.49 11.27 0.35
CA ARG A 118 -11.95 9.92 0.05
C ARG A 118 -10.82 8.93 0.16
N TYR A 119 -11.16 7.70 0.48
CA TYR A 119 -10.21 6.64 0.76
C TYR A 119 -10.48 5.45 -0.14
N TYR A 120 -9.43 4.94 -0.79
CA TYR A 120 -9.55 3.79 -1.69
C TYR A 120 -8.57 2.71 -1.27
N ARG A 121 -9.08 1.47 -1.19
CA ARG A 121 -8.23 0.29 -1.06
C ARG A 121 -7.89 -0.22 -2.45
N LEU A 122 -6.59 -0.38 -2.69
CA LEU A 122 -6.05 -0.98 -3.90
C LEU A 122 -5.51 -2.35 -3.53
N ARG A 123 -5.97 -3.39 -4.21
CA ARG A 123 -5.46 -4.75 -4.03
C ARG A 123 -4.69 -5.17 -5.27
N PHE A 124 -3.46 -5.59 -5.06
CA PHE A 124 -2.58 -6.16 -6.07
C PHE A 124 -2.55 -7.66 -5.83
N ILE A 125 -3.30 -8.40 -6.63
CA ILE A 125 -3.58 -9.82 -6.41
C ILE A 125 -2.85 -10.62 -7.48
N PRO A 126 -1.80 -11.39 -7.13
CA PRO A 126 -1.21 -12.36 -8.04
C PRO A 126 -2.23 -13.46 -8.35
N VAL A 127 -2.35 -13.80 -9.62
CA VAL A 127 -3.31 -14.80 -10.10
C VAL A 127 -2.63 -15.81 -11.03
N VAL A 128 -3.25 -16.98 -11.18
CA VAL A 128 -2.95 -17.87 -12.29
C VAL A 128 -3.64 -17.27 -13.51
N PRO A 129 -2.90 -16.94 -14.59
CA PRO A 129 -3.48 -16.26 -15.73
C PRO A 129 -4.42 -17.16 -16.53
N SER A 130 -5.49 -16.58 -17.06
CA SER A 130 -6.32 -17.19 -18.10
C SER A 130 -6.07 -16.54 -19.45
N ALA A 131 -6.36 -17.27 -20.55
CA ALA A 131 -6.23 -16.76 -21.90
C ALA A 131 -7.01 -15.47 -22.10
N GLU A 132 -8.26 -15.45 -21.67
CA GLU A 132 -9.17 -14.33 -21.84
C GLU A 132 -8.73 -13.10 -21.02
N GLU A 133 -8.38 -13.30 -19.74
CA GLU A 133 -8.09 -12.20 -18.81
C GLU A 133 -6.79 -11.45 -19.15
N PHE A 134 -5.78 -12.16 -19.66
CA PHE A 134 -4.44 -11.61 -19.95
C PHE A 134 -4.09 -11.60 -21.45
N SER A 135 -5.05 -11.91 -22.31
CA SER A 135 -4.84 -11.98 -23.77
C SER A 135 -3.68 -12.91 -24.16
N LEU A 136 -3.62 -14.07 -23.53
CA LEU A 136 -2.60 -15.10 -23.77
C LEU A 136 -3.14 -16.12 -24.76
N SER A 137 -2.24 -16.77 -25.51
CA SER A 137 -2.60 -17.95 -26.28
C SER A 137 -2.81 -19.17 -25.38
N ASP A 138 -3.60 -20.14 -25.82
CA ASP A 138 -3.82 -21.38 -25.06
C ASP A 138 -2.50 -22.12 -24.80
N ALA A 139 -1.56 -22.08 -25.75
CA ALA A 139 -0.23 -22.66 -25.58
C ALA A 139 0.56 -21.99 -24.41
N GLN A 140 0.48 -20.67 -24.29
CA GLN A 140 1.11 -19.94 -23.17
C GLN A 140 0.46 -20.30 -21.84
N VAL A 141 -0.87 -20.41 -21.80
CA VAL A 141 -1.59 -20.84 -20.59
C VAL A 141 -1.20 -22.27 -20.20
N GLN A 142 -1.13 -23.18 -21.17
CA GLN A 142 -0.73 -24.57 -20.92
C GLN A 142 0.72 -24.67 -20.41
N GLU A 143 1.65 -23.90 -20.96
CA GLU A 143 3.01 -23.83 -20.49
C GLU A 143 3.07 -23.37 -19.02
N ILE A 144 2.33 -22.30 -18.67
CA ILE A 144 2.30 -21.76 -17.31
C ILE A 144 1.63 -22.72 -16.32
N THR A 145 0.58 -23.42 -16.73
CA THR A 145 -0.18 -24.35 -15.88
C THR A 145 0.42 -25.74 -15.85
N GLY A 146 0.98 -26.20 -16.96
CA GLY A 146 1.61 -27.52 -17.09
C GLY A 146 2.86 -27.73 -16.21
N LEU A 147 3.49 -26.66 -15.81
CA LEU A 147 4.65 -26.68 -14.90
C LEU A 147 4.28 -26.96 -13.44
N THR A 148 3.00 -27.30 -13.13
CA THR A 148 2.55 -27.33 -11.75
C THR A 148 1.68 -28.51 -11.37
N SER A 149 2.35 -29.48 -10.76
CA SER A 149 1.69 -30.47 -9.88
C SER A 149 1.74 -30.06 -8.39
N ALA A 150 2.10 -28.83 -8.06
CA ALA A 150 2.31 -28.35 -6.69
C ALA A 150 1.32 -27.26 -6.27
N VAL A 151 1.04 -27.16 -4.97
CA VAL A 151 0.28 -26.05 -4.37
C VAL A 151 1.07 -24.75 -4.57
N ARG A 152 0.43 -23.75 -5.18
CA ARG A 152 0.99 -22.40 -5.32
C ARG A 152 0.39 -21.49 -4.28
N VAL A 153 1.23 -20.85 -3.49
CA VAL A 153 0.81 -19.80 -2.54
C VAL A 153 1.24 -18.45 -3.11
N PHE A 154 0.28 -17.56 -3.29
CA PHE A 154 0.54 -16.20 -3.73
C PHE A 154 0.31 -15.22 -2.58
N THR A 155 1.18 -14.22 -2.44
CA THR A 155 1.00 -13.12 -1.51
C THR A 155 0.51 -11.90 -2.28
N GLY A 156 -0.72 -11.45 -2.00
CA GLY A 156 -1.25 -10.19 -2.50
C GLY A 156 -0.99 -9.06 -1.50
N TYR A 157 -1.07 -7.81 -1.99
CA TYR A 157 -0.89 -6.61 -1.18
C TYR A 157 -2.11 -5.71 -1.27
N GLY A 158 -2.51 -5.14 -0.11
CA GLY A 158 -3.48 -4.05 -0.03
C GLY A 158 -2.77 -2.75 0.29
N THR A 159 -3.00 -1.70 -0.51
CA THR A 159 -2.53 -0.34 -0.23
C THR A 159 -3.72 0.60 -0.10
N ILE A 160 -3.52 1.77 0.51
CA ILE A 160 -4.56 2.78 0.66
C ILE A 160 -4.14 4.04 -0.10
N LEU A 161 -5.06 4.55 -0.91
CA LEU A 161 -4.94 5.85 -1.57
C LEU A 161 -5.86 6.85 -0.87
N PHE A 162 -5.28 7.91 -0.34
CA PHE A 162 -5.98 9.08 0.18
C PHE A 162 -6.14 10.08 -0.97
N VAL A 163 -7.39 10.47 -1.25
CA VAL A 163 -7.70 11.51 -2.24
C VAL A 163 -8.09 12.76 -1.50
N ALA A 164 -7.19 13.73 -1.43
CA ALA A 164 -7.42 14.96 -0.71
C ALA A 164 -8.56 15.80 -1.34
N PRO A 165 -9.35 16.54 -0.56
CA PRO A 165 -10.37 17.45 -1.09
C PRO A 165 -9.73 18.59 -1.90
N ARG A 166 -10.49 19.20 -2.81
CA ARG A 166 -10.01 20.31 -3.64
C ARG A 166 -9.54 21.50 -2.79
N ASN A 167 -10.31 21.85 -1.77
CA ASN A 167 -10.01 22.92 -0.84
C ASN A 167 -9.46 22.32 0.47
N THR A 168 -8.29 21.71 0.40
CA THR A 168 -7.63 21.09 1.55
C THR A 168 -7.29 22.14 2.61
N ARG A 169 -7.65 21.85 3.86
CA ARG A 169 -7.32 22.66 5.03
C ARG A 169 -6.83 21.76 6.14
N TYR A 170 -5.67 22.08 6.69
CA TYR A 170 -5.10 21.43 7.87
C TYR A 170 -5.35 22.29 9.11
N ASP A 171 -5.79 21.67 10.21
CA ASP A 171 -5.96 22.28 11.54
C ASP A 171 -5.62 21.19 12.57
N THR A 172 -4.33 20.97 12.79
CA THR A 172 -3.85 19.97 13.74
C THR A 172 -3.49 20.62 15.07
N ARG A 173 -4.13 20.17 16.15
CA ARG A 173 -3.87 20.60 17.51
C ARG A 173 -3.24 19.48 18.31
N VAL A 174 -2.10 19.78 18.92
CA VAL A 174 -1.39 18.86 19.82
C VAL A 174 -1.49 19.44 21.23
N GLN A 175 -2.31 18.81 22.06
CA GLN A 175 -2.58 19.28 23.41
C GLN A 175 -2.87 18.08 24.33
N ASP A 176 -2.39 18.13 25.56
CA ASP A 176 -2.67 17.17 26.65
C ASP A 176 -2.48 15.71 26.21
N GLY A 177 -1.38 15.43 25.50
CA GLY A 177 -1.09 14.09 25.00
C GLY A 177 -1.99 13.60 23.86
N HIS A 178 -2.76 14.50 23.24
CA HIS A 178 -3.65 14.18 22.14
C HIS A 178 -3.29 14.94 20.87
N VAL A 179 -3.47 14.30 19.73
CA VAL A 179 -3.35 14.92 18.41
C VAL A 179 -4.75 14.93 17.78
N HIS A 180 -5.36 16.09 17.70
CA HIS A 180 -6.68 16.28 17.09
C HIS A 180 -6.55 16.89 15.70
N ASN A 181 -7.24 16.30 14.72
CA ASN A 181 -7.34 16.82 13.36
C ASN A 181 -8.68 17.52 13.16
N GLY A 182 -8.70 18.85 13.25
CA GLY A 182 -9.85 19.72 12.97
C GLY A 182 -9.96 20.13 11.49
N GLY A 183 -9.01 19.68 10.65
CA GLY A 183 -8.99 19.93 9.22
C GLY A 183 -9.96 19.02 8.43
N ASN A 184 -9.83 19.05 7.10
CA ASN A 184 -10.64 18.25 6.19
C ASN A 184 -9.82 17.24 5.36
N ALA A 185 -8.54 17.05 5.72
CA ALA A 185 -7.66 16.03 5.13
C ALA A 185 -6.87 15.31 6.23
N THR A 186 -6.55 14.05 6.00
CA THR A 186 -5.78 13.21 6.93
C THR A 186 -4.40 13.79 7.18
N VAL A 187 -4.01 13.85 8.44
CA VAL A 187 -2.64 14.16 8.86
C VAL A 187 -1.91 12.88 9.26
N VAL A 188 -0.59 12.88 9.11
CA VAL A 188 0.20 11.69 9.37
C VAL A 188 1.21 11.97 10.48
N LEU A 189 1.21 11.11 11.50
CA LEU A 189 2.27 11.03 12.48
C LEU A 189 3.28 10.01 11.95
N ASP A 190 4.29 10.49 11.24
CA ASP A 190 5.29 9.65 10.59
C ASP A 190 6.41 9.30 11.57
N ASN A 191 6.83 8.04 11.56
CA ASN A 191 7.88 7.54 12.46
C ASN A 191 7.60 7.86 13.95
N LEU A 192 6.33 7.70 14.37
CA LEU A 192 5.95 7.89 15.77
C LEU A 192 6.64 6.85 16.65
N ARG A 193 7.42 7.33 17.61
CA ARG A 193 8.17 6.53 18.57
C ARG A 193 7.93 7.02 19.97
N TYR A 194 7.99 6.11 20.94
CA TYR A 194 7.95 6.42 22.36
C TYR A 194 9.32 6.19 22.95
N CYS A 195 9.91 7.24 23.50
CA CYS A 195 11.27 7.24 24.02
C CYS A 195 11.27 7.41 25.55
N GLU A 196 12.21 6.76 26.23
CA GLU A 196 12.38 6.84 27.67
C GLU A 196 12.87 8.24 28.07
N ARG A 197 12.29 8.84 29.11
CA ARG A 197 12.76 10.13 29.61
C ARG A 197 14.15 10.06 30.25
N SER A 198 14.46 8.91 30.88
CA SER A 198 15.76 8.63 31.48
C SER A 198 16.87 8.37 30.47
N SER A 199 16.48 7.90 29.24
CA SER A 199 17.39 7.57 28.14
C SER A 199 16.74 7.98 26.82
N PRO A 200 16.82 9.24 26.38
CA PRO A 200 16.06 9.78 25.25
C PRO A 200 16.36 9.16 23.89
N ASP A 201 17.40 8.36 23.77
CA ASP A 201 17.75 7.60 22.56
C ASP A 201 17.18 6.18 22.57
N ALA A 202 16.72 5.69 23.72
CA ALA A 202 16.03 4.42 23.87
C ALA A 202 14.55 4.59 23.46
N CYS A 203 14.26 4.32 22.21
CA CYS A 203 12.92 4.48 21.64
C CYS A 203 12.37 3.17 21.08
N THR A 204 11.04 3.04 21.06
CA THR A 204 10.36 1.97 20.34
C THR A 204 10.61 2.07 18.83
N PRO A 205 10.42 0.99 18.06
CA PRO A 205 10.34 1.07 16.60
C PRO A 205 9.30 2.11 16.16
N GLY A 206 9.60 2.86 15.09
CA GLY A 206 8.69 3.86 14.55
C GLY A 206 7.48 3.24 13.88
N ILE A 207 6.31 3.81 14.14
CA ILE A 207 5.04 3.47 13.46
C ILE A 207 4.51 4.68 12.69
N ILE A 208 3.60 4.41 11.75
CA ILE A 208 2.88 5.46 11.02
C ILE A 208 1.43 5.46 11.49
N VAL A 209 0.93 6.63 11.89
CA VAL A 209 -0.45 6.82 12.31
C VAL A 209 -1.12 7.85 11.40
N HIS A 210 -2.29 7.51 10.89
CA HIS A 210 -3.13 8.40 10.09
C HIS A 210 -4.29 8.91 10.94
N VAL A 211 -4.32 10.22 11.19
CA VAL A 211 -5.39 10.87 11.94
C VAL A 211 -6.33 11.53 10.94
N ARG A 212 -7.48 10.90 10.69
CA ARG A 212 -8.49 11.38 9.73
C ARG A 212 -9.18 12.65 10.22
N PRO A 213 -9.83 13.42 9.33
CA PRO A 213 -10.64 14.58 9.71
C PRO A 213 -11.61 14.30 10.86
N GLY A 214 -11.65 15.21 11.82
CA GLY A 214 -12.51 15.13 13.01
C GLY A 214 -12.10 14.07 14.03
N ARG A 215 -10.97 13.38 13.84
CA ARG A 215 -10.51 12.33 14.77
C ARG A 215 -9.38 12.83 15.67
N THR A 216 -9.28 12.15 16.81
CA THR A 216 -8.24 12.40 17.81
C THR A 216 -7.44 11.12 18.04
N TYR A 217 -6.13 11.24 18.08
CA TYR A 217 -5.23 10.16 18.46
C TYR A 217 -4.61 10.46 19.81
N ALA A 218 -4.75 9.54 20.77
CA ALA A 218 -4.12 9.64 22.07
C ALA A 218 -2.67 9.11 21.99
N LEU A 219 -1.70 9.96 22.30
CA LEU A 219 -0.31 9.56 22.42
C LEU A 219 -0.13 8.74 23.71
N GLN A 220 0.59 7.63 23.60
CA GLN A 220 0.93 6.77 24.75
C GLN A 220 2.16 7.32 25.50
N ALA A 221 2.17 8.62 25.75
CA ALA A 221 3.18 9.31 26.54
C ALA A 221 2.72 9.40 28.00
N ASP A 222 3.65 9.27 28.93
CA ASP A 222 3.43 9.33 30.37
C ASP A 222 4.63 9.97 31.09
N ASP A 223 4.68 9.85 32.42
CA ASP A 223 5.79 10.40 33.23
C ASP A 223 7.13 9.73 32.90
N SER A 224 7.15 8.52 32.38
CA SER A 224 8.35 7.76 32.03
C SER A 224 8.75 7.89 30.56
N ARG A 225 7.77 8.13 29.65
CA ARG A 225 7.99 8.14 28.20
C ARG A 225 7.40 9.38 27.53
N PHE A 226 8.03 9.79 26.45
CA PHE A 226 7.56 10.87 25.59
C PHE A 226 7.45 10.42 24.15
N ALA A 227 6.59 11.09 23.37
CA ALA A 227 6.41 10.82 21.95
C ALA A 227 7.33 11.70 21.11
N ARG A 228 7.91 11.10 20.05
CA ARG A 228 8.67 11.80 19.01
C ARG A 228 8.19 11.34 17.65
N TYR A 229 7.83 12.27 16.78
CA TYR A 229 7.32 11.97 15.43
C TYR A 229 7.48 13.17 14.50
N ASP A 230 7.33 12.94 13.21
CA ASP A 230 7.17 13.98 12.22
C ASP A 230 5.69 14.12 11.86
N LEU A 231 5.11 15.27 12.16
CA LEU A 231 3.76 15.60 11.73
C LEU A 231 3.81 16.05 10.27
N ARG A 232 3.03 15.35 9.42
CA ARG A 232 2.90 15.69 8.01
C ARG A 232 1.48 16.16 7.70
N GLU A 233 1.39 17.34 7.09
CA GLU A 233 0.17 18.01 6.63
C GLU A 233 0.33 18.29 5.13
N GLY A 234 -0.07 17.34 4.28
CA GLY A 234 0.28 17.37 2.85
C GLY A 234 1.78 17.25 2.63
N ASP A 235 2.38 18.26 1.98
CA ASP A 235 3.81 18.33 1.72
C ASP A 235 4.60 18.94 2.89
N ASP A 236 3.90 19.62 3.81
CA ASP A 236 4.52 20.20 5.00
C ASP A 236 4.88 19.12 6.02
N ARG A 237 6.09 19.26 6.59
CA ARG A 237 6.61 18.35 7.60
C ARG A 237 7.26 19.13 8.73
N ARG A 238 6.90 18.79 9.97
CA ARG A 238 7.52 19.34 11.17
C ARG A 238 7.77 18.26 12.21
N SER A 239 8.94 18.26 12.82
CA SER A 239 9.29 17.31 13.90
C SER A 239 8.70 17.78 15.22
N ILE A 240 8.04 16.87 15.92
CA ILE A 240 7.42 17.06 17.22
C ILE A 240 8.15 16.21 18.27
N ASP A 241 8.47 16.84 19.40
CA ASP A 241 8.98 16.17 20.60
C ASP A 241 8.06 16.61 21.76
N SER A 242 7.28 15.67 22.30
CA SER A 242 6.23 15.99 23.30
C SER A 242 6.76 16.32 24.70
N ARG A 243 8.07 16.47 24.86
CA ARG A 243 8.68 17.01 26.09
C ARG A 243 8.64 18.53 26.16
N ARG A 244 8.37 19.19 25.03
CA ARG A 244 8.42 20.63 24.86
C ARG A 244 7.03 21.24 24.85
#